data_bf05377003815290eaba97e2c2af20f5
#
_entry.id   bf05377003815290eaba97e2c2af20f5
#
_cell.length_a   1.000
_cell.length_b   1.000
_cell.length_c   1.000
_cell.angle_alpha   90.00
_cell.angle_beta   90.00
_cell.angle_gamma   90.00
#
_symmetry.space_group_name_H-M   'P 1'
#
loop_
_entity.id
_entity.type
_entity.pdbx_description
1 polymer ?
#
loop_
_entity_poly.entity_id
_entity_poly.type
_entity_poly.pdbx_seq_one_letter_code
_entity_poly.pdbx_strand_id
1 'polypeptide(L)'
;MAWHQALGFGAENYRFHDHEKLAHYANAATDIEFHMPFGFKEVEGIHSRTNFDLSQHEKYSGKQIKYFDPQTNESYTPYVIETSIGVDRMFLSIMCHAFCEEQLENGETRTVLRLPAALAPVKLAVLPLVKKDGLPEKAREIVDQLKFHFTCQYDEKDSIGKRYRRQDAIGTPYCVTVDHDTLQDGCVTLRFRDTMEQERVSIADLNAIIEEKVSITSLLKKL
;
A
#
# COMPACT_ATOMS: atom_id res chain seq x y z
N MET A 1 -2.00 -14.28 -5.53
CA MET A 1 -1.09 -14.52 -4.38
C MET A 1 0.13 -13.60 -4.41
N ALA A 2 1.00 -13.61 -5.44
CA ALA A 2 2.23 -12.79 -5.49
C ALA A 2 1.98 -11.30 -5.23
N TRP A 3 0.93 -10.73 -5.83
CA TRP A 3 0.52 -9.34 -5.61
C TRP A 3 0.21 -9.04 -4.12
N HIS A 4 -0.53 -9.92 -3.46
CA HIS A 4 -0.82 -9.78 -2.02
C HIS A 4 0.46 -9.81 -1.18
N GLN A 5 1.36 -10.74 -1.48
CA GLN A 5 2.63 -10.88 -0.75
C GLN A 5 3.58 -9.69 -0.99
N ALA A 6 3.52 -9.05 -2.17
CA ALA A 6 4.30 -7.86 -2.48
C ALA A 6 3.95 -6.66 -1.59
N LEU A 7 2.77 -6.66 -0.95
CA LEU A 7 2.40 -5.65 0.06
C LEU A 7 3.26 -5.75 1.33
N GLY A 8 3.96 -6.88 1.54
CA GLY A 8 4.93 -7.02 2.63
C GLY A 8 4.35 -7.47 3.98
N PHE A 9 3.14 -8.04 3.99
CA PHE A 9 2.49 -8.51 5.23
C PHE A 9 2.88 -9.94 5.65
N GLY A 10 3.87 -10.54 4.99
CA GLY A 10 4.31 -11.92 5.25
C GLY A 10 3.45 -12.96 4.54
N ALA A 11 4.11 -13.99 3.98
CA ALA A 11 3.43 -15.06 3.25
C ALA A 11 2.53 -15.91 4.17
N GLU A 12 2.89 -16.01 5.44
CA GLU A 12 2.19 -16.77 6.49
C GLU A 12 0.78 -16.22 6.79
N ASN A 13 0.53 -14.96 6.45
CA ASN A 13 -0.79 -14.34 6.63
C ASN A 13 -1.77 -14.65 5.50
N TYR A 14 -1.33 -15.36 4.45
CA TYR A 14 -2.16 -15.72 3.30
C TYR A 14 -2.22 -17.22 3.10
N ARG A 15 -3.36 -17.72 2.64
CA ARG A 15 -3.49 -19.11 2.19
C ARG A 15 -4.48 -19.21 1.03
N PHE A 16 -4.36 -20.29 0.24
CA PHE A 16 -5.43 -20.73 -0.64
C PHE A 16 -6.43 -21.57 0.13
N HIS A 17 -7.71 -21.41 -0.23
CA HIS A 17 -8.81 -22.22 0.28
C HIS A 17 -9.66 -22.70 -0.89
N ASP A 18 -9.49 -23.97 -1.28
CA ASP A 18 -10.27 -24.57 -2.34
C ASP A 18 -11.68 -24.88 -1.87
N HIS A 19 -12.68 -24.60 -2.72
CA HIS A 19 -14.06 -24.83 -2.40
C HIS A 19 -14.44 -26.30 -2.61
N GLU A 20 -14.89 -26.98 -1.57
CA GLU A 20 -15.45 -28.35 -1.66
C GLU A 20 -16.79 -28.37 -2.39
N LYS A 21 -17.58 -27.31 -2.26
CA LYS A 21 -18.92 -27.19 -2.86
C LYS A 21 -18.95 -26.04 -3.85
N LEU A 22 -18.97 -26.39 -5.13
CA LEU A 22 -18.95 -25.42 -6.22
C LEU A 22 -20.35 -24.87 -6.52
N ALA A 23 -20.41 -23.62 -7.00
CA ALA A 23 -21.60 -23.05 -7.60
C ALA A 23 -21.92 -23.78 -8.94
N HIS A 24 -23.20 -23.78 -9.37
CA HIS A 24 -23.66 -24.49 -10.56
C HIS A 24 -22.99 -24.05 -11.87
N TYR A 25 -22.38 -22.88 -11.91
CA TYR A 25 -21.68 -22.33 -13.07
C TYR A 25 -20.18 -22.59 -13.05
N ALA A 26 -19.64 -23.10 -11.96
CA ALA A 26 -18.19 -23.26 -11.77
C ALA A 26 -17.79 -24.75 -11.80
N ASN A 27 -16.62 -25.04 -12.34
CA ASN A 27 -15.95 -26.34 -12.24
C ASN A 27 -14.70 -26.34 -11.36
N ALA A 28 -14.25 -25.16 -10.94
CA ALA A 28 -13.21 -24.98 -9.93
C ALA A 28 -13.38 -23.62 -9.26
N ALA A 29 -13.07 -23.53 -7.97
CA ALA A 29 -13.05 -22.29 -7.21
C ALA A 29 -12.03 -22.38 -6.08
N THR A 30 -11.29 -21.31 -5.87
CA THR A 30 -10.38 -21.14 -4.74
C THR A 30 -10.41 -19.69 -4.25
N ASP A 31 -10.31 -19.50 -2.94
CA ASP A 31 -10.17 -18.18 -2.36
C ASP A 31 -8.70 -17.93 -1.97
N ILE A 32 -8.28 -16.68 -2.00
CA ILE A 32 -7.16 -16.21 -1.23
C ILE A 32 -7.74 -15.66 0.07
N GLU A 33 -7.36 -16.27 1.18
CA GLU A 33 -7.75 -15.83 2.52
C GLU A 33 -6.59 -15.12 3.20
N PHE A 34 -6.94 -14.11 4.01
CA PHE A 34 -6.02 -13.38 4.88
C PHE A 34 -6.32 -13.67 6.36
N HIS A 35 -5.27 -13.78 7.16
CA HIS A 35 -5.38 -14.01 8.61
C HIS A 35 -5.78 -12.71 9.33
N MET A 36 -7.07 -12.55 9.56
CA MET A 36 -7.66 -11.48 10.35
C MET A 36 -7.56 -11.79 11.86
N PRO A 37 -7.77 -10.82 12.77
CA PRO A 37 -7.82 -11.07 14.21
C PRO A 37 -8.85 -12.14 14.65
N PHE A 38 -9.86 -12.38 13.81
CA PHE A 38 -10.94 -13.36 13.99
C PHE A 38 -10.80 -14.59 13.07
N GLY A 39 -9.60 -14.90 12.60
CA GLY A 39 -9.23 -16.04 11.76
C GLY A 39 -9.17 -15.72 10.28
N PHE A 40 -8.87 -16.74 9.47
CA PHE A 40 -8.76 -16.58 8.01
C PHE A 40 -10.08 -16.20 7.38
N LYS A 41 -10.05 -15.21 6.49
CA LYS A 41 -11.20 -14.72 5.72
C LYS A 41 -10.80 -14.41 4.28
N GLU A 42 -11.69 -14.75 3.38
CA GLU A 42 -11.58 -14.44 1.96
C GLU A 42 -11.34 -12.96 1.71
N VAL A 43 -10.32 -12.64 0.92
CA VAL A 43 -10.04 -11.31 0.38
C VAL A 43 -10.11 -11.26 -1.14
N GLU A 44 -9.92 -12.41 -1.81
CA GLU A 44 -10.05 -12.57 -3.24
C GLU A 44 -10.64 -13.94 -3.56
N GLY A 45 -11.67 -14.01 -4.40
CA GLY A 45 -12.20 -15.24 -4.96
C GLY A 45 -11.72 -15.45 -6.40
N ILE A 46 -11.35 -16.68 -6.76
CA ILE A 46 -10.90 -17.06 -8.10
C ILE A 46 -11.75 -18.24 -8.56
N HIS A 47 -12.53 -18.06 -9.64
CA HIS A 47 -13.48 -19.04 -10.11
C HIS A 47 -13.29 -19.37 -11.59
N SER A 48 -13.27 -20.65 -11.93
CA SER A 48 -13.46 -21.13 -13.30
C SER A 48 -14.94 -21.31 -13.56
N ARG A 49 -15.55 -20.32 -14.22
CA ARG A 49 -17.02 -20.24 -14.44
C ARG A 49 -17.49 -20.97 -15.68
N THR A 50 -16.61 -21.80 -16.27
CA THR A 50 -16.88 -22.49 -17.54
C THR A 50 -17.29 -21.50 -18.66
N ASN A 51 -18.06 -21.92 -19.62
CA ASN A 51 -18.66 -21.04 -20.63
C ASN A 51 -20.08 -20.56 -20.25
N PHE A 52 -20.47 -20.71 -18.97
CA PHE A 52 -21.82 -20.42 -18.51
C PHE A 52 -22.25 -18.99 -18.83
N ASP A 53 -21.45 -17.99 -18.39
CA ASP A 53 -21.83 -16.59 -18.56
C ASP A 53 -21.94 -16.17 -20.03
N LEU A 54 -20.95 -16.53 -20.84
CA LEU A 54 -20.94 -16.18 -22.26
C LEU A 54 -22.08 -16.89 -23.02
N SER A 55 -22.38 -18.13 -22.67
CA SER A 55 -23.53 -18.85 -23.26
C SER A 55 -24.86 -18.21 -22.89
N GLN A 56 -25.03 -17.72 -21.65
CA GLN A 56 -26.24 -16.96 -21.27
C GLN A 56 -26.30 -15.62 -22.04
N HIS A 57 -25.18 -14.92 -22.16
CA HIS A 57 -25.12 -13.68 -22.93
C HIS A 57 -25.45 -13.89 -24.42
N GLU A 58 -24.95 -14.95 -25.07
CA GLU A 58 -25.34 -15.32 -26.43
C GLU A 58 -26.85 -15.55 -26.54
N LYS A 59 -27.41 -16.37 -25.63
CA LYS A 59 -28.82 -16.74 -25.60
C LYS A 59 -29.75 -15.53 -25.49
N TYR A 60 -29.46 -14.60 -24.58
CA TYR A 60 -30.37 -13.49 -24.32
C TYR A 60 -30.10 -12.24 -25.21
N SER A 61 -28.91 -12.08 -25.74
CA SER A 61 -28.60 -10.97 -26.66
C SER A 61 -28.84 -11.30 -28.12
N GLY A 62 -28.90 -12.60 -28.47
CA GLY A 62 -28.94 -13.09 -29.85
C GLY A 62 -27.65 -12.85 -30.64
N LYS A 63 -26.55 -12.42 -29.97
CA LYS A 63 -25.23 -12.17 -30.58
C LYS A 63 -24.28 -13.32 -30.27
N GLN A 64 -23.51 -13.76 -31.27
CA GLN A 64 -22.50 -14.78 -31.04
C GLN A 64 -21.32 -14.17 -30.30
N ILE A 65 -20.85 -14.85 -29.23
CA ILE A 65 -19.70 -14.51 -28.40
C ILE A 65 -18.71 -15.68 -28.44
N LYS A 66 -18.19 -15.97 -29.63
CA LYS A 66 -17.29 -17.09 -29.87
C LYS A 66 -15.88 -16.58 -30.16
N TYR A 67 -14.91 -17.30 -29.67
CA TYR A 67 -13.52 -17.15 -30.06
C TYR A 67 -13.22 -18.11 -31.20
N PHE A 68 -12.59 -17.62 -32.26
CA PHE A 68 -12.06 -18.43 -33.34
C PHE A 68 -10.57 -18.68 -33.09
N ASP A 69 -10.19 -19.92 -32.96
CA ASP A 69 -8.79 -20.32 -32.82
C ASP A 69 -8.19 -20.61 -34.21
N PRO A 70 -7.28 -19.77 -34.70
CA PRO A 70 -6.65 -19.97 -36.00
C PRO A 70 -5.69 -21.16 -36.05
N GLN A 71 -5.24 -21.68 -34.90
CA GLN A 71 -4.34 -22.83 -34.86
C GLN A 71 -5.08 -24.15 -35.06
N THR A 72 -6.25 -24.26 -34.42
CA THR A 72 -7.11 -25.47 -34.53
C THR A 72 -8.18 -25.33 -35.61
N ASN A 73 -8.39 -24.13 -36.15
CA ASN A 73 -9.48 -23.77 -37.09
C ASN A 73 -10.86 -24.04 -36.51
N GLU A 74 -11.03 -23.86 -35.19
CA GLU A 74 -12.27 -24.10 -34.48
C GLU A 74 -12.83 -22.82 -33.87
N SER A 75 -14.18 -22.77 -33.77
CA SER A 75 -14.88 -21.70 -33.03
C SER A 75 -15.58 -22.27 -31.83
N TYR A 76 -15.33 -21.73 -30.67
CA TYR A 76 -15.95 -22.17 -29.41
C TYR A 76 -16.29 -21.00 -28.50
N THR A 77 -17.20 -21.21 -27.54
CA THR A 77 -17.46 -20.25 -26.45
C THR A 77 -16.44 -20.50 -25.34
N PRO A 78 -15.52 -19.56 -25.07
CA PRO A 78 -14.44 -19.77 -24.13
C PRO A 78 -14.93 -19.87 -22.68
N TYR A 79 -14.11 -20.49 -21.83
CA TYR A 79 -14.30 -20.44 -20.38
C TYR A 79 -13.90 -19.09 -19.84
N VAL A 80 -14.59 -18.64 -18.81
CA VAL A 80 -14.31 -17.40 -18.08
C VAL A 80 -13.59 -17.77 -16.79
N ILE A 81 -12.45 -17.17 -16.56
CA ILE A 81 -11.80 -17.16 -15.25
C ILE A 81 -12.09 -15.80 -14.63
N GLU A 82 -12.82 -15.81 -13.53
CA GLU A 82 -13.12 -14.63 -12.74
C GLU A 82 -12.16 -14.52 -11.58
N THR A 83 -11.63 -13.31 -11.35
CA THR A 83 -11.03 -12.94 -10.08
C THR A 83 -11.82 -11.78 -9.51
N SER A 84 -12.18 -11.86 -8.22
CA SER A 84 -13.01 -10.88 -7.53
C SER A 84 -12.37 -10.51 -6.20
N ILE A 85 -12.02 -9.23 -6.02
CA ILE A 85 -11.38 -8.70 -4.82
C ILE A 85 -12.37 -7.82 -4.07
N GLY A 86 -12.57 -8.09 -2.78
CA GLY A 86 -13.35 -7.26 -1.87
C GLY A 86 -12.53 -6.07 -1.38
N VAL A 87 -12.73 -4.86 -1.93
CA VAL A 87 -11.98 -3.65 -1.57
C VAL A 87 -12.05 -3.36 -0.07
N ASP A 88 -13.24 -3.45 0.53
CA ASP A 88 -13.44 -3.20 1.97
C ASP A 88 -12.75 -4.26 2.83
N ARG A 89 -12.74 -5.52 2.38
CA ARG A 89 -12.01 -6.60 3.07
C ARG A 89 -10.52 -6.40 2.97
N MET A 90 -10.01 -5.98 1.81
CA MET A 90 -8.60 -5.60 1.64
C MET A 90 -8.21 -4.44 2.54
N PHE A 91 -9.04 -3.39 2.59
CA PHE A 91 -8.80 -2.27 3.51
C PHE A 91 -8.74 -2.74 4.96
N LEU A 92 -9.71 -3.55 5.41
CA LEU A 92 -9.74 -4.07 6.77
C LEU A 92 -8.51 -4.93 7.08
N SER A 93 -8.11 -5.84 6.17
CA SER A 93 -6.93 -6.69 6.35
C SER A 93 -5.64 -5.87 6.49
N ILE A 94 -5.47 -4.86 5.63
CA ILE A 94 -4.33 -3.94 5.67
C ILE A 94 -4.29 -3.18 6.99
N MET A 95 -5.42 -2.62 7.42
CA MET A 95 -5.52 -1.85 8.67
C MET A 95 -5.26 -2.72 9.90
N CYS A 96 -5.84 -3.92 9.96
CA CYS A 96 -5.63 -4.86 11.07
C CYS A 96 -4.16 -5.28 11.20
N HIS A 97 -3.50 -5.52 10.07
CA HIS A 97 -2.09 -5.94 10.08
C HIS A 97 -1.14 -4.77 10.36
N ALA A 98 -1.44 -3.59 9.81
CA ALA A 98 -0.59 -2.41 9.96
C ALA A 98 -0.65 -1.78 11.35
N PHE A 99 -1.73 -1.98 12.11
CA PHE A 99 -1.88 -1.43 13.45
C PHE A 99 -0.97 -2.14 14.45
N CYS A 100 -0.07 -1.39 15.08
CA CYS A 100 0.87 -1.90 16.08
C CYS A 100 0.93 -0.97 17.29
N GLU A 101 1.09 -1.57 18.48
CA GLU A 101 1.44 -0.88 19.72
C GLU A 101 2.78 -1.43 20.19
N GLU A 102 3.76 -0.55 20.31
CA GLU A 102 5.14 -0.90 20.65
C GLU A 102 5.52 -0.31 22.01
N GLN A 103 6.14 -1.13 22.84
CA GLN A 103 6.76 -0.66 24.08
C GLN A 103 8.15 -0.11 23.76
N LEU A 104 8.40 1.12 24.17
CA LEU A 104 9.70 1.74 24.02
C LEU A 104 10.57 1.48 25.24
N GLU A 105 11.88 1.62 25.10
CA GLU A 105 12.86 1.44 26.18
C GLU A 105 12.60 2.34 27.39
N ASN A 106 12.01 3.52 27.19
CA ASN A 106 11.62 4.45 28.24
C ASN A 106 10.31 4.12 28.94
N GLY A 107 9.66 2.99 28.60
CA GLY A 107 8.38 2.54 29.14
C GLY A 107 7.14 3.19 28.55
N GLU A 108 7.28 4.10 27.57
CA GLU A 108 6.14 4.67 26.84
C GLU A 108 5.63 3.70 25.79
N THR A 109 4.33 3.77 25.48
CA THR A 109 3.73 3.05 24.35
C THR A 109 3.72 3.94 23.12
N ARG A 110 4.16 3.38 21.98
CA ARG A 110 4.09 4.00 20.65
C ARG A 110 3.02 3.29 19.83
N THR A 111 1.96 4.00 19.47
CA THR A 111 1.02 3.55 18.44
C THR A 111 1.60 3.86 17.07
N VAL A 112 1.68 2.86 16.20
CA VAL A 112 2.17 3.01 14.83
C VAL A 112 1.30 2.25 13.86
N LEU A 113 1.00 2.88 12.73
CA LEU A 113 0.31 2.26 11.62
C LEU A 113 1.34 1.91 10.53
N ARG A 114 1.78 0.66 10.50
CA ARG A 114 2.84 0.16 9.58
C ARG A 114 2.30 -0.12 8.18
N LEU A 115 1.64 0.86 7.59
CA LEU A 115 1.18 0.76 6.20
C LEU A 115 2.38 0.59 5.25
N PRO A 116 2.26 -0.26 4.20
CA PRO A 116 3.20 -0.24 3.09
C PRO A 116 3.37 1.18 2.56
N ALA A 117 4.59 1.62 2.34
CA ALA A 117 4.86 3.00 1.96
C ALA A 117 4.10 3.43 0.69
N ALA A 118 3.91 2.49 -0.26
CA ALA A 118 3.13 2.73 -1.46
C ALA A 118 1.63 2.97 -1.19
N LEU A 119 1.08 2.47 -0.06
CA LEU A 119 -0.33 2.63 0.32
C LEU A 119 -0.56 3.74 1.35
N ALA A 120 0.48 4.26 2.00
CA ALA A 120 0.34 5.30 3.00
C ALA A 120 -0.32 6.57 2.39
N PRO A 121 -1.36 7.15 3.02
CA PRO A 121 -2.03 8.35 2.50
C PRO A 121 -1.10 9.56 2.42
N VAL A 122 -0.25 9.74 3.43
CA VAL A 122 0.82 10.75 3.45
C VAL A 122 2.14 10.03 3.29
N LYS A 123 2.92 10.42 2.27
CA LYS A 123 4.19 9.77 1.95
C LYS A 123 5.35 10.34 2.76
N LEU A 124 5.32 11.65 2.97
CA LEU A 124 6.36 12.40 3.63
C LEU A 124 5.77 13.48 4.52
N ALA A 125 6.27 13.61 5.75
CA ALA A 125 6.03 14.78 6.59
C ALA A 125 7.29 15.63 6.68
N VAL A 126 7.14 16.95 6.51
CA VAL A 126 8.25 17.92 6.61
C VAL A 126 8.04 18.77 7.86
N LEU A 127 8.99 18.70 8.77
CA LEU A 127 8.87 19.16 10.14
C LEU A 127 10.04 20.15 10.46
N PRO A 128 9.80 21.45 10.66
CA PRO A 128 10.86 22.32 11.14
C PRO A 128 11.22 21.96 12.59
N LEU A 129 12.49 21.89 12.95
CA LEU A 129 12.93 21.55 14.31
C LEU A 129 12.32 22.51 15.35
N VAL A 130 12.35 23.81 15.04
CA VAL A 130 11.75 24.88 15.84
C VAL A 130 10.96 25.85 14.96
N LYS A 131 10.06 26.65 15.56
CA LYS A 131 9.17 27.62 14.85
C LYS A 131 9.83 28.99 14.64
N LYS A 132 11.11 29.05 14.38
CA LYS A 132 11.87 30.30 14.21
C LYS A 132 13.09 30.09 13.34
N ASP A 133 13.83 31.13 13.14
CA ASP A 133 15.15 31.13 12.49
C ASP A 133 15.11 30.70 11.01
N GLY A 134 13.97 30.92 10.31
CA GLY A 134 13.79 30.56 8.89
C GLY A 134 13.50 29.08 8.63
N LEU A 135 13.44 28.20 9.67
CA LEU A 135 13.20 26.78 9.50
C LEU A 135 11.78 26.46 9.01
N PRO A 136 10.70 27.14 9.50
CA PRO A 136 9.34 26.94 8.96
C PRO A 136 9.23 27.30 7.49
N GLU A 137 9.86 28.39 7.05
CA GLU A 137 9.87 28.86 5.67
C GLU A 137 10.57 27.83 4.77
N LYS A 138 11.76 27.35 5.19
CA LYS A 138 12.51 26.33 4.47
C LYS A 138 11.75 25.01 4.40
N ALA A 139 11.07 24.60 5.46
CA ALA A 139 10.25 23.41 5.47
C ALA A 139 9.05 23.51 4.49
N ARG A 140 8.39 24.66 4.40
CA ARG A 140 7.31 24.91 3.43
C ARG A 140 7.83 24.92 2.00
N GLU A 141 8.99 25.50 1.75
CA GLU A 141 9.65 25.46 0.43
C GLU A 141 9.86 24.00 -0.03
N ILE A 142 10.33 23.11 0.85
CA ILE A 142 10.51 21.69 0.54
C ILE A 142 9.16 21.02 0.23
N VAL A 143 8.12 21.30 1.01
CA VAL A 143 6.76 20.80 0.72
C VAL A 143 6.28 21.28 -0.64
N ASP A 144 6.46 22.56 -0.97
CA ASP A 144 6.02 23.14 -2.24
C ASP A 144 6.73 22.52 -3.44
N GLN A 145 7.99 22.12 -3.29
CA GLN A 145 8.73 21.40 -4.32
C GLN A 145 8.24 19.95 -4.51
N LEU A 146 7.90 19.25 -3.42
CA LEU A 146 7.61 17.82 -3.43
C LEU A 146 6.13 17.46 -3.62
N LYS A 147 5.19 18.35 -3.30
CA LYS A 147 3.74 18.09 -3.31
C LYS A 147 3.15 17.68 -4.66
N PHE A 148 3.86 17.93 -5.77
CA PHE A 148 3.45 17.52 -7.12
C PHE A 148 3.87 16.09 -7.46
N HIS A 149 4.77 15.48 -6.69
CA HIS A 149 5.27 14.13 -6.89
C HIS A 149 4.52 13.13 -6.00
N PHE A 150 4.30 13.49 -4.73
CA PHE A 150 3.61 12.65 -3.76
C PHE A 150 3.00 13.49 -2.63
N THR A 151 2.08 12.89 -1.88
CA THR A 151 1.39 13.58 -0.79
C THR A 151 2.35 13.90 0.35
N CYS A 152 2.54 15.21 0.59
CA CYS A 152 3.35 15.75 1.68
C CYS A 152 2.47 16.40 2.75
N GLN A 153 2.90 16.34 4.00
CA GLN A 153 2.30 17.06 5.13
C GLN A 153 3.33 17.93 5.84
N TYR A 154 2.94 19.15 6.17
CA TYR A 154 3.69 20.05 7.04
C TYR A 154 3.11 20.03 8.45
N ASP A 155 3.96 19.95 9.49
CA ASP A 155 3.52 20.09 10.87
C ASP A 155 4.61 20.81 11.71
N GLU A 156 4.18 21.80 12.47
CA GLU A 156 5.04 22.57 13.39
C GLU A 156 4.48 22.63 14.82
N LYS A 157 3.39 21.89 15.10
CA LYS A 157 2.73 21.92 16.41
C LYS A 157 3.49 21.02 17.42
N ASP A 158 3.70 21.50 18.62
CA ASP A 158 4.38 20.82 19.72
C ASP A 158 5.89 20.52 19.46
N SER A 159 6.49 19.64 20.27
CA SER A 159 7.88 19.20 20.10
C SER A 159 8.04 18.25 18.92
N ILE A 160 9.25 18.13 18.39
CA ILE A 160 9.55 17.24 17.25
C ILE A 160 9.20 15.80 17.55
N GLY A 161 9.45 15.31 18.77
CA GLY A 161 9.07 13.94 19.17
C GLY A 161 7.56 13.69 19.11
N LYS A 162 6.73 14.65 19.56
CA LYS A 162 5.27 14.55 19.44
C LYS A 162 4.78 14.56 17.99
N ARG A 163 5.45 15.32 17.13
CA ARG A 163 5.14 15.32 15.70
C ARG A 163 5.47 13.98 15.05
N TYR A 164 6.61 13.39 15.35
CA TYR A 164 6.92 12.03 14.90
C TYR A 164 5.86 11.03 15.34
N ARG A 165 5.41 11.07 16.60
CA ARG A 165 4.35 10.18 17.10
C ARG A 165 3.05 10.32 16.32
N ARG A 166 2.64 11.56 15.99
CA ARG A 166 1.44 11.78 15.16
C ARG A 166 1.60 11.18 13.76
N GLN A 167 2.77 11.34 13.14
CA GLN A 167 3.04 10.78 11.83
C GLN A 167 3.11 9.25 11.86
N ASP A 168 3.73 8.67 12.88
CA ASP A 168 3.75 7.23 13.09
C ASP A 168 2.32 6.66 13.22
N ALA A 169 1.46 7.33 13.99
CA ALA A 169 0.08 6.90 14.25
C ALA A 169 -0.83 6.95 13.00
N ILE A 170 -0.60 7.87 12.07
CA ILE A 170 -1.34 7.95 10.80
C ILE A 170 -0.70 7.18 9.65
N GLY A 171 0.45 6.54 9.91
CA GLY A 171 1.11 5.65 8.94
C GLY A 171 2.04 6.35 7.95
N THR A 172 2.46 7.59 8.19
CA THR A 172 3.43 8.29 7.35
C THR A 172 4.79 7.58 7.41
N PRO A 173 5.32 7.03 6.30
CA PRO A 173 6.51 6.19 6.34
C PRO A 173 7.80 6.99 6.56
N TYR A 174 7.83 8.25 6.14
CA TYR A 174 9.02 9.10 6.18
C TYR A 174 8.73 10.47 6.77
N CYS A 175 9.64 10.93 7.63
CA CYS A 175 9.62 12.29 8.15
C CYS A 175 10.95 12.98 7.85
N VAL A 176 10.90 14.21 7.38
CA VAL A 176 12.07 15.07 7.19
C VAL A 176 12.07 16.13 8.25
N THR A 177 13.18 16.28 8.94
CA THR A 177 13.41 17.39 9.89
C THR A 177 14.34 18.43 9.28
N VAL A 178 13.87 19.67 9.26
CA VAL A 178 14.62 20.86 8.86
C VAL A 178 15.18 21.49 10.11
N ASP A 179 16.49 21.55 10.22
CA ASP A 179 17.25 22.08 11.36
C ASP A 179 18.13 23.26 10.95
N HIS A 180 18.94 23.81 11.89
CA HIS A 180 19.79 24.95 11.61
C HIS A 180 20.92 24.64 10.63
N ASP A 181 21.43 23.40 10.64
CA ASP A 181 22.48 22.98 9.71
C ASP A 181 21.91 22.90 8.27
N THR A 182 20.62 22.58 8.11
CA THR A 182 19.93 22.58 6.82
C THR A 182 20.08 23.90 6.05
N LEU A 183 20.08 25.02 6.77
CA LEU A 183 20.23 26.35 6.14
C LEU A 183 21.64 26.60 5.61
N GLN A 184 22.63 25.82 6.06
CA GLN A 184 24.03 25.96 5.69
C GLN A 184 24.46 24.93 4.65
N ASP A 185 24.09 23.65 4.87
CA ASP A 185 24.55 22.51 4.08
C ASP A 185 23.56 22.02 3.04
N GLY A 186 22.30 22.52 3.05
CA GLY A 186 21.24 22.08 2.15
C GLY A 186 20.80 20.63 2.37
N CYS A 187 21.12 20.04 3.53
CA CYS A 187 20.72 18.68 3.89
C CYS A 187 19.66 18.69 4.99
N VAL A 188 18.88 17.62 5.05
CA VAL A 188 17.82 17.40 6.05
C VAL A 188 18.00 16.05 6.72
N THR A 189 17.42 15.89 7.91
CA THR A 189 17.38 14.59 8.57
C THR A 189 16.16 13.82 8.14
N LEU A 190 16.34 12.72 7.40
CA LEU A 190 15.31 11.77 7.00
C LEU A 190 15.16 10.68 8.06
N ARG A 191 13.94 10.54 8.62
CA ARG A 191 13.60 9.51 9.61
C ARG A 191 12.67 8.47 9.01
N PHE A 192 12.96 7.22 9.26
CA PHE A 192 12.17 6.04 8.89
C PHE A 192 11.19 5.68 10.01
N ARG A 193 9.90 5.55 9.69
CA ARG A 193 8.86 5.19 10.67
C ARG A 193 9.13 3.85 11.35
N ASP A 194 9.49 2.82 10.56
CA ASP A 194 9.50 1.44 11.03
C ASP A 194 10.71 1.09 11.89
N THR A 195 11.87 1.69 11.61
CA THR A 195 13.12 1.47 12.37
C THR A 195 13.44 2.61 13.34
N MET A 196 12.82 3.78 13.17
CA MET A 196 13.14 5.04 13.84
C MET A 196 14.57 5.54 13.55
N GLU A 197 15.30 4.89 12.66
CA GLU A 197 16.61 5.34 12.20
C GLU A 197 16.51 6.68 11.48
N GLN A 198 17.62 7.40 11.49
CA GLN A 198 17.73 8.72 10.88
C GLN A 198 19.01 8.80 10.08
N GLU A 199 18.93 9.42 8.91
CA GLU A 199 20.06 9.68 8.05
C GLU A 199 20.05 11.11 7.51
N ARG A 200 21.24 11.66 7.21
CA ARG A 200 21.36 12.98 6.61
C ARG A 200 21.34 12.86 5.10
N VAL A 201 20.42 13.55 4.44
CA VAL A 201 20.24 13.51 2.97
C VAL A 201 20.16 14.92 2.39
N SER A 202 20.65 15.09 1.16
CA SER A 202 20.53 16.36 0.43
C SER A 202 19.07 16.61 0.05
N ILE A 203 18.61 17.86 0.17
CA ILE A 203 17.28 18.28 -0.32
C ILE A 203 17.15 18.02 -1.82
N ALA A 204 18.22 18.17 -2.59
CA ALA A 204 18.22 17.96 -4.04
C ALA A 204 17.90 16.49 -4.42
N ASP A 205 18.32 15.53 -3.59
CA ASP A 205 18.14 14.11 -3.85
C ASP A 205 16.84 13.57 -3.22
N LEU A 206 16.19 14.33 -2.35
CA LEU A 206 15.06 13.89 -1.53
C LEU A 206 13.87 13.38 -2.37
N ASN A 207 13.57 14.04 -3.50
CA ASN A 207 12.50 13.60 -4.39
C ASN A 207 12.76 12.19 -4.92
N ALA A 208 13.94 11.94 -5.49
CA ALA A 208 14.31 10.64 -6.05
C ALA A 208 14.31 9.53 -4.99
N ILE A 209 14.87 9.84 -3.80
CA ILE A 209 14.94 8.91 -2.67
C ILE A 209 13.54 8.48 -2.21
N ILE A 210 12.63 9.44 -2.04
CA ILE A 210 11.28 9.16 -1.55
C ILE A 210 10.42 8.50 -2.63
N GLU A 211 10.46 9.00 -3.87
CA GLU A 211 9.66 8.45 -4.98
C GLU A 211 9.96 6.97 -5.22
N GLU A 212 11.23 6.58 -5.20
CA GLU A 212 11.60 5.16 -5.32
C GLU A 212 10.95 4.30 -4.24
N LYS A 213 10.87 4.80 -3.00
CA LYS A 213 10.37 4.06 -1.84
C LYS A 213 8.84 4.02 -1.75
N VAL A 214 8.14 5.04 -2.27
CA VAL A 214 6.68 5.17 -2.12
C VAL A 214 5.90 4.90 -3.40
N SER A 215 6.58 4.71 -4.53
CA SER A 215 5.94 4.49 -5.83
C SER A 215 5.26 3.12 -5.90
N ILE A 216 4.01 3.11 -6.37
CA ILE A 216 3.30 1.85 -6.71
C ILE A 216 4.04 1.11 -7.84
N THR A 217 4.68 1.85 -8.76
CA THR A 217 5.51 1.26 -9.82
C THR A 217 6.69 0.48 -9.26
N SER A 218 7.35 1.01 -8.22
CA SER A 218 8.44 0.30 -7.54
C SER A 218 7.96 -0.95 -6.80
N LEU A 219 6.73 -0.93 -6.26
CA LEU A 219 6.08 -2.10 -5.70
C LEU A 219 5.83 -3.17 -6.77
N LEU A 220 5.22 -2.78 -7.91
CA LEU A 220 4.86 -3.69 -9.00
C LEU A 220 6.09 -4.31 -9.69
N LYS A 221 7.22 -3.64 -9.72
CA LYS A 221 8.48 -4.20 -10.24
C LYS A 221 9.04 -5.38 -9.44
N LYS A 222 8.49 -5.65 -8.26
CA LYS A 222 8.87 -6.80 -7.40
C LYS A 222 8.02 -8.05 -7.69
N LEU A 223 7.00 -7.94 -8.54
CA LEU A 223 6.16 -9.05 -9.01
C LEU A 223 6.78 -9.78 -10.19
#